data_0e9dabf260d1fd7bf56c0f2c2b4edb11
#
_entry.id   0e9dabf260d1fd7bf56c0f2c2b4edb11
#
_cell.length_a   1.000
_cell.length_b   1.000
_cell.length_c   1.000
_cell.angle_alpha   90.00
_cell.angle_beta   90.00
_cell.angle_gamma   90.00
#
_symmetry.space_group_name_H-M   'P 1'
#
loop_
_entity.id
_entity.type
_entity.pdbx_description
1 polymer ?
#
loop_
_entity_poly.entity_id
_entity_poly.type
_entity_poly.pdbx_seq_one_letter_code
_entity_poly.pdbx_strand_id
1 'polypeptide(L)'
;MKTSSFCGQQLLVAYLRPSDKDAALHTGAILKLLVGALRKAWPDVRIIFRGDSGFCRHHVFEWCERNGVGYITGVGENSVLRKKAWLWEARAELDYLKTGEKSTHFGEFTYSADTWRRERRTIAKAEHCSKGRNLRCVVTNLEGEPEDLYKEVYCARGDMENRIKEQQLALFADRTSCSKWWPNQFRLLLSSMAFILVETIRRLGLAGTKLATAQAGTIRVKLFKVGAVVIRNTRRIRLHLSSFYPNADLFMLVARRLALE
;
A
#
# COMPACT_ATOMS: atom_id res chain seq x y z
N MET A 1 7.78 4.15 -13.89
CA MET A 1 6.74 4.15 -12.84
C MET A 1 6.94 2.94 -11.92
N LYS A 2 6.53 3.00 -10.65
CA LYS A 2 6.81 1.94 -9.66
C LYS A 2 5.54 1.20 -9.30
N THR A 3 5.64 -0.11 -9.11
CA THR A 3 4.58 -0.94 -8.54
C THR A 3 5.10 -1.52 -7.23
N SER A 4 4.39 -1.26 -6.13
CA SER A 4 4.73 -1.78 -4.81
C SER A 4 3.52 -2.49 -4.22
N SER A 5 3.76 -3.64 -3.60
CA SER A 5 2.74 -4.41 -2.90
C SER A 5 3.09 -4.51 -1.43
N PHE A 6 2.09 -4.32 -0.58
CA PHE A 6 2.22 -4.36 0.87
C PHE A 6 1.19 -5.31 1.48
N CYS A 7 1.54 -5.89 2.62
CA CYS A 7 0.61 -6.55 3.52
C CYS A 7 0.72 -5.85 4.89
N GLY A 8 -0.29 -5.06 5.25
CA GLY A 8 -0.19 -4.13 6.36
C GLY A 8 1.01 -3.18 6.18
N GLN A 9 1.95 -3.22 7.09
CA GLN A 9 3.17 -2.39 7.03
C GLN A 9 4.34 -3.09 6.29
N GLN A 10 4.19 -4.36 5.92
CA GLN A 10 5.27 -5.15 5.30
C GLN A 10 5.30 -4.94 3.78
N LEU A 11 6.43 -4.51 3.25
CA LEU A 11 6.67 -4.45 1.82
C LEU A 11 6.94 -5.87 1.28
N LEU A 12 6.10 -6.32 0.35
CA LEU A 12 6.23 -7.64 -0.27
C LEU A 12 7.00 -7.58 -1.59
N VAL A 13 6.70 -6.59 -2.43
CA VAL A 13 7.32 -6.43 -3.74
C VAL A 13 7.51 -4.96 -4.05
N ALA A 14 8.64 -4.63 -4.66
CA ALA A 14 8.89 -3.35 -5.32
C ALA A 14 9.47 -3.60 -6.71
N TYR A 15 8.72 -3.20 -7.73
CA TYR A 15 9.06 -3.41 -9.13
C TYR A 15 8.99 -2.09 -9.92
N LEU A 16 10.06 -1.84 -10.68
CA LEU A 16 10.13 -0.69 -11.58
C LEU A 16 9.60 -1.11 -12.96
N ARG A 17 8.53 -0.48 -13.43
CA ARG A 17 8.03 -0.68 -14.78
C ARG A 17 8.25 0.57 -15.65
N PRO A 18 8.33 0.43 -16.97
CA PRO A 18 8.32 1.56 -17.89
C PRO A 18 7.07 2.42 -17.71
N SER A 19 7.18 3.72 -17.91
CA SER A 19 6.07 4.67 -17.70
C SER A 19 5.01 4.59 -18.82
N ASP A 20 5.40 4.13 -19.98
CA ASP A 20 4.58 3.95 -21.19
C ASP A 20 3.76 2.65 -21.20
N LYS A 21 3.93 1.79 -20.18
CA LYS A 21 3.25 0.49 -20.09
C LYS A 21 2.10 0.53 -19.07
N ASP A 22 1.13 -0.37 -19.27
CA ASP A 22 -0.04 -0.53 -18.42
C ASP A 22 0.33 -0.66 -16.93
N ALA A 23 -0.49 -0.07 -16.05
CA ALA A 23 -0.26 -0.13 -14.61
C ALA A 23 -0.25 -1.55 -14.06
N ALA A 24 -1.06 -2.43 -14.63
CA ALA A 24 -1.17 -3.83 -14.26
C ALA A 24 -0.14 -4.75 -14.95
N LEU A 25 0.84 -4.19 -15.69
CA LEU A 25 1.89 -4.99 -16.31
C LEU A 25 2.59 -5.85 -15.26
N HIS A 26 2.71 -7.15 -15.55
CA HIS A 26 3.27 -8.18 -14.67
C HIS A 26 2.51 -8.47 -13.36
N THR A 27 1.35 -7.83 -13.11
CA THR A 27 0.56 -8.08 -11.88
C THR A 27 0.21 -9.55 -11.71
N GLY A 28 -0.21 -10.23 -12.76
CA GLY A 28 -0.53 -11.66 -12.70
C GLY A 28 0.67 -12.53 -12.30
N ALA A 29 1.86 -12.25 -12.83
CA ALA A 29 3.10 -12.95 -12.46
C ALA A 29 3.51 -12.67 -11.00
N ILE A 30 3.40 -11.42 -10.57
CA ILE A 30 3.68 -11.00 -9.18
C ILE A 30 2.71 -11.70 -8.22
N LEU A 31 1.41 -11.71 -8.52
CA LEU A 31 0.40 -12.38 -7.70
C LEU A 31 0.67 -13.89 -7.62
N LYS A 32 1.01 -14.54 -8.74
CA LYS A 32 1.34 -15.97 -8.76
C LYS A 32 2.51 -16.29 -7.81
N LEU A 33 3.57 -15.49 -7.83
CA LEU A 33 4.74 -15.68 -6.96
C LEU A 33 4.38 -15.43 -5.49
N LEU A 34 3.71 -14.32 -5.20
CA LEU A 34 3.35 -13.95 -3.82
C LEU A 34 2.36 -14.96 -3.20
N VAL A 35 1.28 -15.28 -3.91
CA VAL A 35 0.28 -16.22 -3.42
C VAL A 35 0.89 -17.62 -3.23
N GLY A 36 1.74 -18.06 -4.16
CA GLY A 36 2.46 -19.32 -4.02
C GLY A 36 3.37 -19.35 -2.80
N ALA A 37 4.15 -18.29 -2.56
CA ALA A 37 5.02 -18.18 -1.40
C ALA A 37 4.23 -18.12 -0.08
N LEU A 38 3.15 -17.33 -0.04
CA LEU A 38 2.31 -17.20 1.16
C LEU A 38 1.63 -18.51 1.51
N ARG A 39 1.04 -19.21 0.54
CA ARG A 39 0.37 -20.50 0.78
C ARG A 39 1.33 -21.64 1.11
N LYS A 40 2.58 -21.57 0.65
CA LYS A 40 3.61 -22.51 1.10
C LYS A 40 3.91 -22.38 2.59
N ALA A 41 3.90 -21.14 3.11
CA ALA A 41 4.15 -20.88 4.52
C ALA A 41 2.89 -21.03 5.38
N TRP A 42 1.73 -20.65 4.84
CA TRP A 42 0.41 -20.67 5.50
C TRP A 42 -0.64 -21.23 4.52
N PRO A 43 -0.87 -22.56 4.49
CA PRO A 43 -1.73 -23.21 3.49
C PRO A 43 -3.16 -22.66 3.43
N ASP A 44 -3.75 -22.35 4.59
CA ASP A 44 -5.15 -21.92 4.73
C ASP A 44 -5.32 -20.40 4.78
N VAL A 45 -4.27 -19.64 4.44
CA VAL A 45 -4.34 -18.16 4.50
C VAL A 45 -5.35 -17.61 3.52
N ARG A 46 -6.26 -16.78 4.02
CA ARG A 46 -7.17 -15.99 3.18
C ARG A 46 -6.42 -14.79 2.61
N ILE A 47 -6.34 -14.71 1.30
CA ILE A 47 -5.62 -13.64 0.58
C ILE A 47 -6.64 -12.74 -0.13
N ILE A 48 -6.53 -11.43 0.06
CA ILE A 48 -7.34 -10.42 -0.62
C ILE A 48 -6.39 -9.46 -1.34
N PHE A 49 -6.54 -9.39 -2.67
CA PHE A 49 -5.85 -8.41 -3.50
C PHE A 49 -6.62 -7.09 -3.52
N ARG A 50 -5.95 -6.00 -3.16
CA ARG A 50 -6.49 -4.64 -3.22
C ARG A 50 -5.71 -3.79 -4.22
N GLY A 51 -6.42 -3.09 -5.09
CA GLY A 51 -5.80 -2.24 -6.10
C GLY A 51 -6.60 -0.97 -6.39
N ASP A 52 -5.95 0.00 -7.00
CA ASP A 52 -6.65 1.15 -7.60
C ASP A 52 -7.21 0.78 -8.98
N SER A 53 -7.79 1.76 -9.67
CA SER A 53 -8.35 1.57 -11.01
C SER A 53 -7.31 1.16 -12.05
N GLY A 54 -6.04 1.42 -11.82
CA GLY A 54 -4.96 0.96 -12.69
C GLY A 54 -4.81 -0.57 -12.73
N PHE A 55 -5.29 -1.26 -11.69
CA PHE A 55 -5.25 -2.73 -11.60
C PHE A 55 -6.59 -3.38 -11.96
N CYS A 56 -7.59 -2.62 -12.38
CA CYS A 56 -8.90 -3.10 -12.79
C CYS A 56 -8.81 -3.76 -14.17
N ARG A 57 -8.33 -4.98 -14.23
CA ARG A 57 -8.11 -5.74 -15.48
C ARG A 57 -8.72 -7.13 -15.38
N HIS A 58 -9.48 -7.53 -16.41
CA HIS A 58 -10.19 -8.82 -16.44
C HIS A 58 -9.27 -10.01 -16.17
N HIS A 59 -8.07 -10.03 -16.76
CA HIS A 59 -7.12 -11.13 -16.58
C HIS A 59 -6.60 -11.26 -15.14
N VAL A 60 -6.52 -10.14 -14.39
CA VAL A 60 -6.18 -10.16 -12.96
C VAL A 60 -7.32 -10.77 -12.15
N PHE A 61 -8.56 -10.36 -12.44
CA PHE A 61 -9.75 -10.90 -11.78
C PHE A 61 -9.93 -12.39 -12.04
N GLU A 62 -9.84 -12.82 -13.30
CA GLU A 62 -9.93 -14.24 -13.67
C GLU A 62 -8.86 -15.09 -13.00
N TRP A 63 -7.66 -14.54 -12.87
CA TRP A 63 -6.60 -15.23 -12.15
C TRP A 63 -6.94 -15.36 -10.66
N CYS A 64 -7.38 -14.29 -10.02
CA CYS A 64 -7.81 -14.32 -8.60
C CYS A 64 -8.93 -15.33 -8.38
N GLU A 65 -9.97 -15.28 -9.22
CA GLU A 65 -11.13 -16.16 -9.14
C GLU A 65 -10.75 -17.65 -9.29
N ARG A 66 -9.89 -17.97 -10.26
CA ARG A 66 -9.40 -19.36 -10.47
C ARG A 66 -8.51 -19.87 -9.34
N ASN A 67 -7.89 -18.96 -8.60
CA ASN A 67 -6.94 -19.33 -7.54
C ASN A 67 -7.50 -19.09 -6.13
N GLY A 68 -8.81 -18.85 -5.98
CA GLY A 68 -9.44 -18.63 -4.67
C GLY A 68 -8.84 -17.42 -3.92
N VAL A 69 -8.50 -16.36 -4.65
CA VAL A 69 -8.02 -15.08 -4.10
C VAL A 69 -9.16 -14.09 -4.14
N GLY A 70 -9.49 -13.50 -3.00
CA GLY A 70 -10.40 -12.38 -2.93
C GLY A 70 -9.80 -11.13 -3.61
N TYR A 71 -10.63 -10.27 -4.16
CA TYR A 71 -10.14 -8.98 -4.65
C TYR A 71 -11.16 -7.86 -4.45
N ILE A 72 -10.65 -6.64 -4.33
CA ILE A 72 -11.41 -5.41 -4.41
C ILE A 72 -10.54 -4.33 -5.08
N THR A 73 -11.02 -3.79 -6.20
CA THR A 73 -10.25 -2.80 -6.98
C THR A 73 -11.14 -1.64 -7.38
N GLY A 74 -10.57 -0.43 -7.38
CA GLY A 74 -11.24 0.72 -7.97
C GLY A 74 -11.54 0.47 -9.46
N VAL A 75 -12.59 1.07 -9.97
CA VAL A 75 -12.88 1.14 -11.41
C VAL A 75 -13.03 2.60 -11.82
N GLY A 76 -12.45 2.96 -12.96
CA GLY A 76 -12.58 4.30 -13.52
C GLY A 76 -14.03 4.63 -13.85
N GLU A 77 -14.46 5.81 -13.47
CA GLU A 77 -15.82 6.29 -13.75
C GLU A 77 -16.10 6.35 -15.26
N ASN A 78 -17.28 5.94 -15.65
CA ASN A 78 -17.79 6.05 -17.02
C ASN A 78 -19.33 6.22 -17.03
N SER A 79 -19.89 6.50 -18.21
CA SER A 79 -21.32 6.76 -18.37
C SER A 79 -22.22 5.58 -17.98
N VAL A 80 -21.77 4.34 -18.18
CA VAL A 80 -22.51 3.13 -17.82
C VAL A 80 -22.59 2.99 -16.30
N LEU A 81 -21.48 3.17 -15.59
CA LEU A 81 -21.44 3.14 -14.14
C LEU A 81 -22.32 4.23 -13.53
N ARG A 82 -22.29 5.45 -14.08
CA ARG A 82 -23.19 6.53 -13.66
C ARG A 82 -24.67 6.16 -13.84
N LYS A 83 -25.04 5.62 -15.01
CA LYS A 83 -26.41 5.18 -15.24
C LYS A 83 -26.86 4.12 -14.23
N LYS A 84 -26.00 3.17 -13.90
CA LYS A 84 -26.30 2.12 -12.91
C LYS A 84 -26.37 2.67 -11.47
N ALA A 85 -25.56 3.67 -11.14
CA ALA A 85 -25.49 4.27 -9.81
C ALA A 85 -26.45 5.46 -9.58
N TRP A 86 -27.25 5.86 -10.58
CA TRP A 86 -28.05 7.08 -10.56
C TRP A 86 -28.94 7.23 -9.33
N LEU A 87 -29.53 6.11 -8.85
CA LEU A 87 -30.43 6.11 -7.69
C LEU A 87 -29.72 6.58 -6.41
N TRP A 88 -28.51 6.11 -6.18
CA TRP A 88 -27.70 6.48 -4.99
C TRP A 88 -27.14 7.90 -5.14
N GLU A 89 -26.78 8.34 -6.36
CA GLU A 89 -26.41 9.73 -6.63
C GLU A 89 -27.56 10.68 -6.34
N ALA A 90 -28.78 10.36 -6.82
CA ALA A 90 -29.96 11.16 -6.57
C ALA A 90 -30.32 11.24 -5.08
N ARG A 91 -30.23 10.12 -4.35
CA ARG A 91 -30.45 10.11 -2.90
C ARG A 91 -29.43 10.99 -2.16
N ALA A 92 -28.16 10.88 -2.50
CA ALA A 92 -27.11 11.70 -1.89
C ALA A 92 -27.32 13.20 -2.15
N GLU A 93 -27.78 13.57 -3.36
CA GLU A 93 -28.09 14.94 -3.73
C GLU A 93 -29.33 15.46 -2.95
N LEU A 94 -30.38 14.67 -2.87
CA LEU A 94 -31.61 15.04 -2.14
C LEU A 94 -31.34 15.26 -0.64
N ASP A 95 -30.55 14.39 -0.02
CA ASP A 95 -30.22 14.53 1.39
C ASP A 95 -29.30 15.75 1.63
N TYR A 96 -28.35 16.00 0.74
CA TYR A 96 -27.54 17.22 0.79
C TYR A 96 -28.41 18.49 0.65
N LEU A 97 -29.37 18.51 -0.27
CA LEU A 97 -30.27 19.67 -0.45
C LEU A 97 -31.15 19.92 0.77
N LYS A 98 -31.52 18.87 1.52
CA LYS A 98 -32.31 18.99 2.75
C LYS A 98 -31.51 19.47 3.94
N THR A 99 -30.28 18.99 4.09
CA THR A 99 -29.48 19.19 5.31
C THR A 99 -28.39 20.24 5.16
N GLY A 100 -27.93 20.51 3.94
CA GLY A 100 -26.71 21.31 3.69
C GLY A 100 -25.41 20.57 4.02
N GLU A 101 -25.51 19.35 4.58
CA GLU A 101 -24.37 18.58 5.00
C GLU A 101 -23.98 17.51 3.96
N LYS A 102 -22.73 17.10 3.99
CA LYS A 102 -22.22 16.04 3.12
C LYS A 102 -23.04 14.76 3.32
N SER A 103 -23.61 14.26 2.24
CA SER A 103 -24.36 13.00 2.20
C SER A 103 -23.61 11.92 1.43
N THR A 104 -23.73 10.67 1.87
CA THR A 104 -23.08 9.51 1.26
C THR A 104 -24.04 8.31 1.27
N HIS A 105 -24.22 7.69 0.11
CA HIS A 105 -24.99 6.46 -0.05
C HIS A 105 -24.15 5.38 -0.71
N PHE A 106 -24.36 4.15 -0.28
CA PHE A 106 -23.74 2.96 -0.86
C PHE A 106 -24.80 2.11 -1.56
N GLY A 107 -24.38 1.43 -2.60
CA GLY A 107 -25.19 0.46 -3.30
C GLY A 107 -24.36 -0.47 -4.14
N GLU A 108 -25.02 -1.45 -4.73
CA GLU A 108 -24.33 -2.44 -5.56
C GLU A 108 -25.15 -2.82 -6.79
N PHE A 109 -24.43 -3.25 -7.80
CA PHE A 109 -24.98 -3.76 -9.06
C PHE A 109 -23.95 -4.65 -9.75
N THR A 110 -24.36 -5.36 -10.79
CA THR A 110 -23.42 -6.05 -11.67
C THR A 110 -22.97 -5.14 -12.81
N TYR A 111 -21.67 -5.22 -13.14
CA TYR A 111 -21.06 -4.45 -14.22
C TYR A 111 -20.05 -5.28 -14.99
N SER A 112 -20.00 -5.06 -16.29
CA SER A 112 -18.97 -5.56 -17.20
C SER A 112 -18.47 -4.43 -18.08
N ALA A 113 -17.16 -4.26 -18.19
CA ALA A 113 -16.59 -3.46 -19.27
C ALA A 113 -16.54 -4.30 -20.57
N ASP A 114 -16.45 -3.63 -21.72
CA ASP A 114 -16.46 -4.31 -23.04
C ASP A 114 -15.38 -5.39 -23.19
N THR A 115 -14.24 -5.24 -22.50
CA THR A 115 -13.16 -6.20 -22.51
C THR A 115 -13.32 -7.36 -21.53
N TRP A 116 -14.36 -7.36 -20.71
CA TRP A 116 -14.59 -8.39 -19.71
C TRP A 116 -15.44 -9.52 -20.25
N ARG A 117 -15.11 -10.75 -19.88
CA ARG A 117 -15.88 -11.94 -20.33
C ARG A 117 -17.15 -12.18 -19.53
N ARG A 118 -17.29 -11.54 -18.38
CA ARG A 118 -18.46 -11.68 -17.51
C ARG A 118 -18.68 -10.45 -16.64
N GLU A 119 -19.91 -10.28 -16.20
CA GLU A 119 -20.26 -9.30 -15.20
C GLU A 119 -19.67 -9.63 -13.82
N ARG A 120 -19.41 -8.58 -13.04
CA ARG A 120 -18.89 -8.70 -11.67
C ARG A 120 -19.61 -7.76 -10.74
N ARG A 121 -19.70 -8.17 -9.48
CA ARG A 121 -20.23 -7.33 -8.41
C ARG A 121 -19.47 -6.03 -8.34
N THR A 122 -20.19 -4.93 -8.36
CA THR A 122 -19.64 -3.58 -8.31
C THR A 122 -20.36 -2.79 -7.23
N ILE A 123 -19.60 -2.23 -6.31
CA ILE A 123 -20.10 -1.40 -5.24
C ILE A 123 -19.91 0.05 -5.65
N ALA A 124 -20.96 0.85 -5.55
CA ALA A 124 -20.95 2.29 -5.76
C ALA A 124 -20.98 3.01 -4.41
N LYS A 125 -20.10 3.99 -4.26
CA LYS A 125 -20.19 5.04 -3.25
C LYS A 125 -20.58 6.33 -3.96
N ALA A 126 -21.80 6.79 -3.74
CA ALA A 126 -22.29 8.06 -4.23
C ALA A 126 -22.23 9.09 -3.09
N GLU A 127 -21.60 10.20 -3.33
CA GLU A 127 -21.39 11.26 -2.36
C GLU A 127 -21.79 12.61 -2.96
N HIS A 128 -22.45 13.46 -2.18
CA HIS A 128 -22.74 14.84 -2.55
C HIS A 128 -22.28 15.78 -1.42
N CYS A 129 -21.61 16.85 -1.78
CA CYS A 129 -21.15 17.88 -0.86
C CYS A 129 -21.10 19.24 -1.56
N SER A 130 -20.61 20.29 -0.90
CA SER A 130 -20.45 21.64 -1.47
C SER A 130 -19.66 21.70 -2.78
N LYS A 131 -18.85 20.68 -3.08
CA LYS A 131 -18.09 20.54 -4.35
C LYS A 131 -18.87 19.81 -5.44
N GLY A 132 -20.12 19.42 -5.16
CA GLY A 132 -20.97 18.66 -6.06
C GLY A 132 -20.87 17.15 -5.87
N ARG A 133 -21.26 16.42 -6.92
CA ARG A 133 -21.34 14.96 -6.95
C ARG A 133 -19.97 14.30 -7.05
N ASN A 134 -19.80 13.19 -6.34
CA ASN A 134 -18.59 12.37 -6.40
C ASN A 134 -18.99 10.88 -6.37
N LEU A 135 -18.88 10.23 -7.51
CA LEU A 135 -19.14 8.79 -7.65
C LEU A 135 -17.82 8.03 -7.65
N ARG A 136 -17.73 7.00 -6.83
CA ARG A 136 -16.63 6.05 -6.84
C ARG A 136 -17.15 4.63 -6.85
N CYS A 137 -16.61 3.82 -7.74
CA CYS A 137 -17.01 2.42 -7.85
C CYS A 137 -15.82 1.50 -7.60
N VAL A 138 -16.09 0.35 -6.99
CA VAL A 138 -15.12 -0.73 -6.81
C VAL A 138 -15.72 -2.05 -7.28
N VAL A 139 -14.89 -2.88 -7.88
CA VAL A 139 -15.25 -4.22 -8.35
C VAL A 139 -14.68 -5.25 -7.39
N THR A 140 -15.46 -6.25 -7.02
CA THR A 140 -15.08 -7.24 -6.01
C THR A 140 -15.72 -8.61 -6.25
N ASN A 141 -15.10 -9.67 -5.74
CA ASN A 141 -15.68 -11.00 -5.56
C ASN A 141 -15.92 -11.33 -4.09
N LEU A 142 -15.77 -10.37 -3.20
CA LEU A 142 -15.97 -10.56 -1.77
C LEU A 142 -17.46 -10.52 -1.42
N GLU A 143 -17.84 -11.31 -0.42
CA GLU A 143 -19.15 -11.27 0.21
C GLU A 143 -19.14 -10.28 1.38
N GLY A 144 -20.31 -9.72 1.71
CA GLY A 144 -20.50 -8.75 2.80
C GLY A 144 -21.22 -7.49 2.34
N GLU A 145 -21.53 -6.62 3.29
CA GLU A 145 -22.25 -5.37 3.04
C GLU A 145 -21.40 -4.39 2.21
N PRO A 146 -21.99 -3.70 1.23
CA PRO A 146 -21.28 -2.78 0.34
C PRO A 146 -20.50 -1.69 1.08
N GLU A 147 -21.09 -1.12 2.10
CA GLU A 147 -20.48 -0.06 2.91
C GLU A 147 -19.25 -0.55 3.66
N ASP A 148 -19.35 -1.71 4.32
CA ASP A 148 -18.26 -2.31 5.08
C ASP A 148 -17.10 -2.70 4.17
N LEU A 149 -17.39 -3.35 3.04
CA LEU A 149 -16.38 -3.70 2.04
C LEU A 149 -15.66 -2.46 1.50
N TYR A 150 -16.40 -1.37 1.28
CA TYR A 150 -15.80 -0.14 0.81
C TYR A 150 -14.95 0.53 1.89
N LYS A 151 -15.50 0.72 3.11
CA LYS A 151 -14.84 1.44 4.20
C LYS A 151 -13.69 0.64 4.81
N GLU A 152 -13.95 -0.62 5.21
CA GLU A 152 -13.01 -1.42 5.98
C GLU A 152 -12.01 -2.17 5.10
N VAL A 153 -12.42 -2.62 3.91
CA VAL A 153 -11.53 -3.39 3.05
C VAL A 153 -10.87 -2.51 1.99
N TYR A 154 -11.63 -1.73 1.22
CA TYR A 154 -11.04 -0.93 0.15
C TYR A 154 -10.28 0.28 0.67
N CYS A 155 -10.87 1.07 1.59
CA CYS A 155 -10.24 2.30 2.10
C CYS A 155 -9.03 2.03 3.00
N ALA A 156 -8.91 0.86 3.63
CA ALA A 156 -7.70 0.45 4.35
C ALA A 156 -6.43 0.42 3.46
N ARG A 157 -6.58 0.62 2.14
CA ARG A 157 -5.48 0.88 1.21
C ARG A 157 -4.74 2.19 1.51
N GLY A 158 -5.37 3.15 2.17
CA GLY A 158 -4.75 4.44 2.50
C GLY A 158 -3.43 4.33 3.28
N ASP A 159 -3.29 3.32 4.12
CA ASP A 159 -2.04 3.04 4.84
C ASP A 159 -0.89 2.70 3.89
N MET A 160 -1.16 1.97 2.81
CA MET A 160 -0.16 1.65 1.80
C MET A 160 0.37 2.92 1.10
N GLU A 161 -0.49 3.88 0.81
CA GLU A 161 -0.07 5.15 0.18
C GLU A 161 0.90 5.92 1.09
N ASN A 162 0.66 5.92 2.39
CA ASN A 162 1.57 6.50 3.37
C ASN A 162 2.92 5.75 3.41
N ARG A 163 2.92 4.42 3.32
CA ARG A 163 4.16 3.62 3.27
C ARG A 163 4.93 3.86 1.97
N ILE A 164 4.25 3.98 0.84
CA ILE A 164 4.88 4.34 -0.43
C ILE A 164 5.53 5.73 -0.34
N LYS A 165 4.83 6.73 0.20
CA LYS A 165 5.39 8.07 0.43
C LYS A 165 6.60 8.03 1.35
N GLU A 166 6.52 7.28 2.44
CA GLU A 166 7.62 7.13 3.39
C GLU A 166 8.86 6.52 2.72
N GLN A 167 8.68 5.47 1.92
CA GLN A 167 9.76 4.86 1.15
C GLN A 167 10.34 5.84 0.11
N GLN A 168 9.49 6.58 -0.59
CA GLN A 168 9.93 7.55 -1.59
C GLN A 168 10.71 8.70 -0.97
N LEU A 169 10.16 9.36 0.01
CA LEU A 169 10.70 10.61 0.55
C LEU A 169 11.84 10.38 1.55
N ALA A 170 11.71 9.38 2.43
CA ALA A 170 12.68 9.15 3.49
C ALA A 170 13.79 8.18 3.10
N LEU A 171 13.54 7.23 2.18
CA LEU A 171 14.48 6.18 1.77
C LEU A 171 14.82 6.23 0.28
N PHE A 172 14.52 7.37 -0.38
CA PHE A 172 14.97 7.69 -1.73
C PHE A 172 14.51 6.74 -2.84
N ALA A 173 13.37 6.06 -2.67
CA ALA A 173 12.83 5.22 -3.72
C ALA A 173 12.40 6.00 -4.97
N ASP A 174 12.21 7.31 -4.88
CA ASP A 174 11.89 8.22 -5.99
C ASP A 174 13.08 8.46 -6.94
N ARG A 175 14.31 8.22 -6.50
CA ARG A 175 15.53 8.50 -7.26
C ARG A 175 15.77 7.44 -8.35
N THR A 176 15.26 7.70 -9.55
CA THR A 176 15.44 6.87 -10.75
C THR A 176 16.13 7.69 -11.86
N SER A 177 17.35 8.18 -11.58
CA SER A 177 18.10 9.12 -12.42
C SER A 177 19.03 8.45 -13.43
N CYS A 178 19.14 7.11 -13.43
CA CYS A 178 19.96 6.42 -14.42
C CYS A 178 19.20 6.25 -15.73
N SER A 179 19.90 6.34 -16.87
CA SER A 179 19.33 6.13 -18.21
C SER A 179 18.88 4.67 -18.44
N LYS A 180 19.55 3.72 -17.82
CA LYS A 180 19.25 2.29 -17.95
C LYS A 180 18.28 1.83 -16.86
N TRP A 181 17.45 0.83 -17.20
CA TRP A 181 16.45 0.27 -16.29
C TRP A 181 17.07 -0.47 -15.08
N TRP A 182 18.06 -1.33 -15.31
CA TRP A 182 18.65 -2.17 -14.26
C TRP A 182 19.26 -1.40 -13.08
N PRO A 183 20.04 -0.35 -13.26
CA PRO A 183 20.54 0.44 -12.13
C PRO A 183 19.41 1.11 -11.33
N ASN A 184 18.35 1.54 -11.98
CA ASN A 184 17.20 2.12 -11.28
C ASN A 184 16.40 1.06 -10.50
N GLN A 185 16.24 -0.14 -11.05
CA GLN A 185 15.64 -1.27 -10.34
C GLN A 185 16.48 -1.67 -9.13
N PHE A 186 17.80 -1.72 -9.26
CA PHE A 186 18.69 -2.02 -8.17
C PHE A 186 18.59 -0.98 -7.03
N ARG A 187 18.54 0.31 -7.37
CA ARG A 187 18.29 1.38 -6.38
C ARG A 187 16.96 1.20 -5.65
N LEU A 188 15.91 0.83 -6.38
CA LEU A 188 14.61 0.55 -5.78
C LEU A 188 14.67 -0.64 -4.83
N LEU A 189 15.43 -1.68 -5.16
CA LEU A 189 15.64 -2.83 -4.28
C LEU A 189 16.41 -2.44 -3.01
N LEU A 190 17.47 -1.64 -3.11
CA LEU A 190 18.20 -1.12 -1.94
C LEU A 190 17.28 -0.29 -1.03
N SER A 191 16.47 0.60 -1.60
CA SER A 191 15.47 1.36 -0.85
C SER A 191 14.44 0.45 -0.17
N SER A 192 14.05 -0.64 -0.84
CA SER A 192 13.10 -1.62 -0.30
C SER A 192 13.71 -2.40 0.87
N MET A 193 14.97 -2.80 0.77
CA MET A 193 15.70 -3.41 1.90
C MET A 193 15.81 -2.45 3.08
N ALA A 194 16.16 -1.20 2.82
CA ALA A 194 16.22 -0.17 3.86
C ALA A 194 14.85 0.03 4.53
N PHE A 195 13.75 0.01 3.76
CA PHE A 195 12.39 0.09 4.29
C PHE A 195 12.08 -1.10 5.21
N ILE A 196 12.38 -2.32 4.79
CA ILE A 196 12.16 -3.54 5.58
C ILE A 196 12.95 -3.48 6.90
N LEU A 197 14.22 -3.04 6.84
CA LEU A 197 15.06 -2.90 8.04
C LEU A 197 14.49 -1.85 9.01
N VAL A 198 14.11 -0.67 8.51
CA VAL A 198 13.51 0.39 9.35
C VAL A 198 12.19 -0.09 9.94
N GLU A 199 11.36 -0.80 9.19
CA GLU A 199 10.10 -1.36 9.69
C GLU A 199 10.32 -2.42 10.76
N THR A 200 11.33 -3.26 10.58
CA THR A 200 11.73 -4.26 11.59
C THR A 200 12.23 -3.57 12.88
N ILE A 201 13.06 -2.54 12.76
CA ILE A 201 13.52 -1.73 13.90
C ILE A 201 12.33 -1.06 14.59
N ARG A 202 11.38 -0.50 13.83
CA ARG A 202 10.17 0.11 14.39
C ARG A 202 9.37 -0.91 15.19
N ARG A 203 9.10 -2.07 14.62
CA ARG A 203 8.26 -3.11 15.21
C ARG A 203 8.91 -3.82 16.39
N LEU A 204 10.19 -4.16 16.31
CA LEU A 204 10.89 -4.95 17.33
C LEU A 204 11.69 -4.06 18.30
N GLY A 205 12.44 -3.11 17.77
CA GLY A 205 13.34 -2.29 18.58
C GLY A 205 12.63 -1.13 19.29
N LEU A 206 11.70 -0.47 18.60
CA LEU A 206 11.04 0.74 19.08
C LEU A 206 9.66 0.51 19.72
N ALA A 207 9.19 -0.75 19.80
CA ALA A 207 7.91 -1.07 20.43
C ALA A 207 7.80 -0.48 21.85
N GLY A 208 6.68 0.17 22.16
CA GLY A 208 6.44 0.80 23.47
C GLY A 208 7.26 2.08 23.74
N THR A 209 7.97 2.63 22.76
CA THR A 209 8.72 3.87 22.88
C THR A 209 8.00 5.04 22.16
N LYS A 210 8.43 6.27 22.43
CA LYS A 210 7.95 7.49 21.74
C LYS A 210 8.16 7.48 20.22
N LEU A 211 9.01 6.59 19.68
CA LEU A 211 9.26 6.44 18.24
C LEU A 211 8.59 5.21 17.63
N ALA A 212 7.77 4.48 18.36
CA ALA A 212 7.09 3.26 17.87
C ALA A 212 6.22 3.51 16.62
N THR A 213 5.63 4.69 16.49
CA THR A 213 4.79 5.09 15.34
C THR A 213 5.48 6.12 14.43
N ALA A 214 6.75 6.44 14.68
CA ALA A 214 7.47 7.47 13.94
C ALA A 214 7.74 7.04 12.50
N GLN A 215 7.72 8.00 11.58
CA GLN A 215 8.08 7.78 10.17
C GLN A 215 9.59 7.48 10.02
N ALA A 216 9.96 6.77 8.96
CA ALA A 216 11.35 6.40 8.65
C ALA A 216 12.31 7.61 8.64
N GLY A 217 11.85 8.77 8.14
CA GLY A 217 12.62 10.01 8.17
C GLY A 217 12.97 10.45 9.59
N THR A 218 12.02 10.38 10.52
CA THR A 218 12.22 10.71 11.93
C THR A 218 13.14 9.71 12.62
N ILE A 219 12.94 8.40 12.38
CA ILE A 219 13.80 7.34 12.91
C ILE A 219 15.23 7.53 12.42
N ARG A 220 15.42 7.81 11.13
CA ARG A 220 16.72 8.06 10.53
C ARG A 220 17.46 9.21 11.20
N VAL A 221 16.79 10.33 11.44
CA VAL A 221 17.40 11.52 12.05
C VAL A 221 17.63 11.31 13.54
N LYS A 222 16.66 10.72 14.26
CA LYS A 222 16.68 10.60 15.72
C LYS A 222 17.33 9.31 16.24
N LEU A 223 17.66 8.35 15.40
CA LEU A 223 18.25 7.08 15.84
C LEU A 223 19.54 6.75 15.11
N PHE A 224 19.62 7.04 13.79
CA PHE A 224 20.79 6.63 13.01
C PHE A 224 21.80 7.75 12.73
N LYS A 225 21.36 9.01 12.80
CA LYS A 225 22.26 10.15 12.58
C LYS A 225 23.00 10.50 13.89
N VAL A 226 23.90 9.63 14.28
CA VAL A 226 24.73 9.79 15.50
C VAL A 226 26.17 10.06 15.08
N GLY A 227 26.79 11.07 15.69
CA GLY A 227 28.23 11.32 15.52
C GLY A 227 29.02 10.17 16.12
N ALA A 228 30.00 9.67 15.39
CA ALA A 228 30.85 8.59 15.85
C ALA A 228 32.34 8.80 15.45
N VAL A 229 33.25 8.41 16.34
CA VAL A 229 34.68 8.27 16.03
C VAL A 229 34.96 6.81 15.79
N VAL A 230 35.57 6.50 14.65
CA VAL A 230 35.93 5.14 14.28
C VAL A 230 37.41 4.94 14.53
N ILE A 231 37.78 4.07 15.46
CA ILE A 231 39.16 3.68 15.75
C ILE A 231 39.37 2.26 15.20
N ARG A 232 40.32 2.12 14.29
CA ARG A 232 40.69 0.84 13.69
C ARG A 232 42.12 0.46 14.07
N ASN A 233 42.30 -0.77 14.52
CA ASN A 233 43.61 -1.41 14.63
C ASN A 233 43.55 -2.77 13.91
N THR A 234 44.65 -3.53 13.92
CA THR A 234 44.78 -4.83 13.24
C THR A 234 43.76 -5.88 13.69
N ARG A 235 43.21 -5.76 14.90
CA ARG A 235 42.33 -6.78 15.51
C ARG A 235 40.91 -6.32 15.73
N ARG A 236 40.65 -5.01 15.81
CA ARG A 236 39.32 -4.46 16.22
C ARG A 236 38.99 -3.16 15.52
N ILE A 237 37.70 -2.99 15.24
CA ILE A 237 37.12 -1.70 14.91
C ILE A 237 36.26 -1.29 16.11
N ARG A 238 36.55 -0.11 16.69
CA ARG A 238 35.77 0.46 17.78
C ARG A 238 35.02 1.68 17.28
N LEU A 239 33.71 1.74 17.57
CA LEU A 239 32.84 2.87 17.28
C LEU A 239 32.55 3.59 18.60
N HIS A 240 33.08 4.80 18.76
CA HIS A 240 32.78 5.64 19.91
C HIS A 240 31.68 6.61 19.51
N LEU A 241 30.46 6.37 20.00
CA LEU A 241 29.33 7.22 19.78
C LEU A 241 29.39 8.45 20.66
N SER A 242 28.84 9.58 20.20
CA SER A 242 28.79 10.83 20.98
C SER A 242 28.06 10.64 22.31
N SER A 243 28.69 10.99 23.43
CA SER A 243 28.09 10.96 24.77
C SER A 243 26.98 12.00 24.95
N PHE A 244 26.98 13.06 24.14
CA PHE A 244 25.97 14.12 24.16
C PHE A 244 24.77 13.83 23.23
N TYR A 245 24.67 12.60 22.69
CA TYR A 245 23.55 12.26 21.82
C TYR A 245 22.24 12.16 22.61
N PRO A 246 21.19 13.00 22.28
CA PRO A 246 20.00 13.11 23.12
C PRO A 246 19.13 11.84 23.20
N ASN A 247 19.31 10.88 22.29
CA ASN A 247 18.58 9.61 22.28
C ASN A 247 19.52 8.41 22.56
N ALA A 248 20.61 8.59 23.30
CA ALA A 248 21.58 7.53 23.60
C ALA A 248 20.91 6.31 24.26
N ASP A 249 20.06 6.54 25.29
CA ASP A 249 19.35 5.46 25.97
C ASP A 249 18.42 4.69 25.05
N LEU A 250 17.71 5.41 24.16
CA LEU A 250 16.84 4.79 23.18
C LEU A 250 17.64 3.98 22.15
N PHE A 251 18.79 4.49 21.71
CA PHE A 251 19.70 3.77 20.80
C PHE A 251 20.19 2.47 21.47
N MET A 252 20.62 2.53 22.71
CA MET A 252 21.09 1.36 23.45
C MET A 252 19.96 0.36 23.72
N LEU A 253 18.75 0.83 24.01
CA LEU A 253 17.57 -0.02 24.17
C LEU A 253 17.29 -0.80 22.87
N VAL A 254 17.26 -0.10 21.72
CA VAL A 254 17.03 -0.71 20.42
C VAL A 254 18.14 -1.70 20.07
N ALA A 255 19.39 -1.34 20.31
CA ALA A 255 20.53 -2.23 20.07
C ALA A 255 20.43 -3.53 20.88
N ARG A 256 20.07 -3.45 22.15
CA ARG A 256 19.86 -4.63 23.02
C ARG A 256 18.69 -5.50 22.55
N ARG A 257 17.58 -4.89 22.12
CA ARG A 257 16.39 -5.64 21.64
C ARG A 257 16.61 -6.34 20.30
N LEU A 258 17.53 -5.80 19.49
CA LEU A 258 17.85 -6.34 18.16
C LEU A 258 19.14 -7.18 18.15
N ALA A 259 19.93 -7.16 19.24
CA ALA A 259 21.06 -8.06 19.39
C ALA A 259 20.51 -9.51 19.43
N LEU A 260 20.96 -10.33 18.51
CA LEU A 260 20.83 -11.77 18.64
C LEU A 260 21.75 -12.20 19.80
N GLU A 261 21.21 -12.93 20.75
CA GLU A 261 22.01 -13.61 21.78
C GLU A 261 22.94 -14.66 21.15
#